data_ad7c01d73e9b3676756283b2f51e5101
#
_entry.id   ad7c01d73e9b3676756283b2f51e5101
#
_cell.length_a   1.000
_cell.length_b   1.000
_cell.length_c   1.000
_cell.angle_alpha   90.00
_cell.angle_beta   90.00
_cell.angle_gamma   90.00
#
_symmetry.space_group_name_H-M   'P 1'
#
loop_
_entity.id
_entity.type
_entity.pdbx_description
1 polymer ?
#
loop_
_entity_poly.entity_id
_entity_poly.type
_entity_poly.pdbx_seq_one_letter_code
_entity_poly.pdbx_strand_id
1 'polypeptide(L)'
;DANGQIRYRGAVDDQFGFKETEAGGVGAFRRPAPTQAYLKQAIVAVLAGRPVAPAKTEPYGCALGLDEAPRGNAVTFHQHIEPLLQVHCQECHHTGGGGPFALETYKQAKGWAKMMAEVTAEKRMPPWNADPKVGYFKNARGLAPDEIELLADWFRTGAPKGDPAEAPPRLVWSGDLGNGKPSHELVLPAFDVPAEGRVPYRYVSVPTQFKEDKWIRAAEFTSNTPEVVHHVLTFLHEHNGRARRANRPWSPPFDMLAPLQGARPREFPYWIARNRRYLKQYQVGQGGGLHGYFLSGIVGDRPLVYPAGRAKLLPAGASIVFQVHYNPNGKAHQSTSRLRLWFADEPPEEAVDMHAASTVVFRIPPGAPNHEVTAVHRFQRDGLLLGLQPHMHYRGKSFRYVAEYPDGRKEILLHVPDFDFNWQHKYELAEPRWLPRGTVLRAIGTFDNSPGNPDNPDPKRSVYFGLQSEEEMFIGYFEVIWNAPQPKD
;
A
#
# COMPACT_ATOMS: atom_id res chain seq x y z
N ASP A 1 -13.56 36.43 6.26
CA ASP A 1 -13.03 37.74 6.03
C ASP A 1 -12.14 38.22 7.20
N ALA A 2 -11.59 39.42 7.12
CA ALA A 2 -10.70 39.95 8.14
C ALA A 2 -11.34 40.08 9.55
N ASN A 3 -12.67 40.00 9.63
CA ASN A 3 -13.43 40.07 10.89
C ASN A 3 -13.81 38.66 11.41
N GLY A 4 -13.24 37.57 10.84
CA GLY A 4 -13.55 36.22 11.24
C GLY A 4 -14.92 35.70 10.78
N GLN A 5 -15.64 36.45 9.92
CA GLN A 5 -16.94 36.02 9.42
C GLN A 5 -16.82 35.10 8.21
N ILE A 6 -17.56 34.00 8.24
CA ILE A 6 -17.67 33.08 7.09
C ILE A 6 -18.52 33.78 6.01
N ARG A 7 -17.92 34.04 4.84
CA ARG A 7 -18.58 34.73 3.72
C ARG A 7 -19.05 33.77 2.62
N TYR A 8 -18.51 32.56 2.60
CA TYR A 8 -18.90 31.50 1.67
C TYR A 8 -18.82 30.14 2.35
N ARG A 9 -19.78 29.27 2.07
CA ARG A 9 -19.80 27.86 2.49
C ARG A 9 -20.36 26.99 1.37
N GLY A 10 -19.60 25.97 0.91
CA GLY A 10 -20.08 25.07 -0.11
C GLY A 10 -18.99 24.47 -0.99
N ALA A 11 -19.36 24.05 -2.19
CA ALA A 11 -18.49 23.44 -3.16
C ALA A 11 -17.37 24.37 -3.65
N VAL A 12 -16.19 23.83 -3.97
CA VAL A 12 -15.10 24.59 -4.58
C VAL A 12 -15.50 25.07 -5.97
N ASP A 13 -16.16 24.20 -6.74
CA ASP A 13 -16.67 24.43 -8.08
C ASP A 13 -17.86 23.51 -8.38
N ASP A 14 -18.32 23.45 -9.64
CA ASP A 14 -19.42 22.61 -10.08
C ASP A 14 -18.96 21.41 -10.94
N GLN A 15 -17.69 21.04 -10.86
CA GLN A 15 -17.15 19.90 -11.63
C GLN A 15 -17.80 18.57 -11.20
N PHE A 16 -18.12 18.46 -9.92
CA PHE A 16 -18.78 17.29 -9.36
C PHE A 16 -20.13 17.67 -8.74
N GLY A 17 -21.08 16.76 -8.74
CA GLY A 17 -22.39 16.98 -8.13
C GLY A 17 -23.29 15.77 -8.20
N PHE A 18 -24.52 15.97 -7.71
CA PHE A 18 -25.62 15.01 -7.83
C PHE A 18 -26.71 15.57 -8.73
N LYS A 19 -27.33 14.69 -9.50
CA LYS A 19 -28.52 15.04 -10.31
C LYS A 19 -29.54 13.92 -10.21
N GLU A 20 -30.80 14.24 -10.35
CA GLU A 20 -31.86 13.25 -10.50
C GLU A 20 -31.62 12.45 -11.80
N THR A 21 -31.79 11.14 -11.71
CA THR A 21 -31.73 10.23 -12.86
C THR A 21 -33.13 10.04 -13.44
N GLU A 22 -33.22 9.68 -14.72
CA GLU A 22 -34.50 9.37 -15.38
C GLU A 22 -35.29 8.25 -14.70
N ALA A 23 -34.62 7.42 -13.89
CA ALA A 23 -35.22 6.34 -13.10
C ALA A 23 -35.70 6.79 -11.70
N GLY A 24 -35.69 8.10 -11.39
CA GLY A 24 -36.17 8.66 -10.12
C GLY A 24 -35.19 8.51 -8.95
N GLY A 25 -33.95 8.15 -9.21
CA GLY A 25 -32.86 8.12 -8.23
C GLY A 25 -31.94 9.34 -8.32
N VAL A 26 -30.98 9.47 -7.38
CA VAL A 26 -29.93 10.49 -7.40
C VAL A 26 -28.64 9.88 -7.87
N GLY A 27 -28.09 10.36 -8.98
CA GLY A 27 -26.81 9.92 -9.54
C GLY A 27 -25.72 10.96 -9.43
N ALA A 28 -24.50 10.54 -9.12
CA ALA A 28 -23.32 11.42 -9.16
C ALA A 28 -22.96 11.75 -10.61
N PHE A 29 -22.49 12.96 -10.85
CA PHE A 29 -21.94 13.36 -12.14
C PHE A 29 -20.58 14.03 -12.00
N ARG A 30 -19.79 13.93 -13.07
CA ARG A 30 -18.52 14.67 -13.23
C ARG A 30 -18.54 15.38 -14.57
N ARG A 31 -18.15 16.67 -14.57
CA ARG A 31 -17.87 17.42 -15.81
C ARG A 31 -16.39 17.33 -16.14
N PRO A 32 -16.00 17.41 -17.42
CA PRO A 32 -14.59 17.45 -17.84
C PRO A 32 -13.83 18.65 -17.23
N ALA A 33 -14.52 19.79 -17.07
CA ALA A 33 -14.01 20.98 -16.40
C ALA A 33 -15.15 21.69 -15.67
N PRO A 34 -14.86 22.46 -14.61
CA PRO A 34 -15.88 23.26 -13.93
C PRO A 34 -16.37 24.40 -14.83
N THR A 35 -17.67 24.66 -14.79
CA THR A 35 -18.27 25.84 -15.43
C THR A 35 -18.42 26.99 -14.45
N GLN A 36 -18.40 26.71 -13.13
CA GLN A 36 -18.49 27.69 -12.06
C GLN A 36 -17.39 27.43 -11.01
N ALA A 37 -16.52 28.39 -10.79
CA ALA A 37 -15.46 28.34 -9.78
C ALA A 37 -15.89 29.10 -8.51
N TYR A 38 -16.85 28.54 -7.76
CA TYR A 38 -17.52 29.21 -6.64
C TYR A 38 -16.57 29.75 -5.58
N LEU A 39 -15.62 28.96 -5.11
CA LEU A 39 -14.67 29.39 -4.08
C LEU A 39 -13.79 30.55 -4.60
N LYS A 40 -13.29 30.44 -5.84
CA LYS A 40 -12.49 31.51 -6.46
C LYS A 40 -13.29 32.80 -6.57
N GLN A 41 -14.54 32.72 -7.02
CA GLN A 41 -15.44 33.89 -7.13
C GLN A 41 -15.70 34.50 -5.75
N ALA A 42 -15.92 33.69 -4.71
CA ALA A 42 -16.10 34.14 -3.34
C ALA A 42 -14.86 34.87 -2.81
N ILE A 43 -13.65 34.31 -3.01
CA ILE A 43 -12.40 34.97 -2.58
C ILE A 43 -12.23 36.31 -3.27
N VAL A 44 -12.43 36.39 -4.59
CA VAL A 44 -12.33 37.65 -5.35
C VAL A 44 -13.35 38.68 -4.86
N ALA A 45 -14.57 38.27 -4.53
CA ALA A 45 -15.58 39.15 -4.00
C ALA A 45 -15.19 39.72 -2.62
N VAL A 46 -14.70 38.86 -1.72
CA VAL A 46 -14.23 39.26 -0.37
C VAL A 46 -13.07 40.25 -0.45
N LEU A 47 -12.06 39.95 -1.28
CA LEU A 47 -10.89 40.82 -1.47
C LEU A 47 -11.28 42.19 -2.07
N ALA A 48 -12.32 42.21 -2.88
CA ALA A 48 -12.86 43.47 -3.46
C ALA A 48 -13.89 44.15 -2.57
N GLY A 49 -14.14 43.69 -1.34
CA GLY A 49 -15.13 44.26 -0.43
C GLY A 49 -16.59 44.10 -0.91
N ARG A 50 -16.86 43.18 -1.86
CA ARG A 50 -18.18 42.96 -2.43
C ARG A 50 -18.92 41.80 -1.73
N PRO A 51 -20.27 41.80 -1.75
CA PRO A 51 -21.05 40.65 -1.30
C PRO A 51 -20.68 39.39 -2.10
N VAL A 52 -20.64 38.27 -1.41
CA VAL A 52 -20.43 36.95 -2.05
C VAL A 52 -21.78 36.40 -2.52
N ALA A 53 -21.89 36.07 -3.80
CA ALA A 53 -23.08 35.49 -4.38
C ALA A 53 -22.70 34.36 -5.38
N PRO A 54 -23.22 33.12 -5.19
CA PRO A 54 -23.98 32.66 -4.02
C PRO A 54 -23.11 32.54 -2.76
N ALA A 55 -23.67 32.87 -1.58
CA ALA A 55 -22.96 32.72 -0.31
C ALA A 55 -22.93 31.25 0.20
N LYS A 56 -23.79 30.38 -0.37
CA LYS A 56 -23.87 28.97 -0.06
C LYS A 56 -24.14 28.16 -1.33
N THR A 57 -23.45 27.03 -1.48
CA THR A 57 -23.69 26.04 -2.52
C THR A 57 -23.70 24.63 -1.90
N GLU A 58 -24.33 23.66 -2.58
CA GLU A 58 -24.31 22.27 -2.13
C GLU A 58 -22.97 21.63 -2.51
N PRO A 59 -22.17 21.16 -1.52
CA PRO A 59 -20.93 20.50 -1.79
C PRO A 59 -21.17 19.08 -2.32
N TYR A 60 -20.32 18.64 -3.24
CA TYR A 60 -20.22 17.23 -3.62
C TYR A 60 -19.23 16.53 -2.68
N GLY A 61 -19.65 15.40 -2.11
CA GLY A 61 -18.82 14.57 -1.25
C GLY A 61 -19.61 14.07 -0.03
N CYS A 62 -19.01 13.14 0.70
CA CYS A 62 -19.50 12.81 2.03
C CYS A 62 -19.44 14.06 2.88
N ALA A 63 -20.48 14.32 3.67
CA ALA A 63 -20.42 15.35 4.69
C ALA A 63 -19.21 15.04 5.58
N LEU A 64 -18.15 15.84 5.47
CA LEU A 64 -17.18 15.88 6.53
C LEU A 64 -17.97 16.40 7.73
N GLY A 65 -18.11 15.59 8.77
CA GLY A 65 -18.72 15.99 10.04
C GLY A 65 -17.85 17.00 10.76
N LEU A 66 -17.62 18.16 10.10
CA LEU A 66 -17.00 19.35 10.67
C LEU A 66 -18.05 20.22 11.37
N ASP A 67 -19.21 19.68 11.66
CA ASP A 67 -20.01 20.26 12.72
C ASP A 67 -19.15 20.14 13.97
N GLU A 68 -18.76 21.28 14.55
CA GLU A 68 -18.10 21.32 15.86
C GLU A 68 -18.81 20.29 16.74
N ALA A 69 -18.09 19.25 17.18
CA ALA A 69 -18.65 18.28 18.11
C ALA A 69 -19.30 19.10 19.22
N PRO A 70 -20.61 18.97 19.47
CA PRO A 70 -21.27 19.82 20.41
C PRO A 70 -20.50 19.68 21.72
N ARG A 71 -19.87 20.76 22.20
CA ARG A 71 -19.26 20.80 23.53
C ARG A 71 -20.43 20.66 24.51
N GLY A 72 -20.86 19.43 24.75
CA GLY A 72 -22.02 19.14 25.59
C GLY A 72 -22.66 17.76 25.41
N ASN A 73 -22.56 17.12 24.24
CA ASN A 73 -23.06 15.75 24.06
C ASN A 73 -21.91 14.76 24.18
N ALA A 74 -22.10 13.71 25.01
CA ALA A 74 -21.12 12.65 25.14
C ALA A 74 -20.85 11.99 23.81
N VAL A 75 -19.55 11.79 23.46
CA VAL A 75 -19.14 11.03 22.27
C VAL A 75 -19.68 9.61 22.41
N THR A 76 -20.50 9.15 21.45
CA THR A 76 -21.15 7.83 21.51
C THR A 76 -20.63 6.91 20.40
N PHE A 77 -20.79 5.60 20.61
CA PHE A 77 -20.36 4.60 19.65
C PHE A 77 -21.10 4.74 18.32
N HIS A 78 -22.44 4.66 18.34
CA HIS A 78 -23.21 4.59 17.11
C HIS A 78 -23.10 5.86 16.24
N GLN A 79 -23.12 7.04 16.88
CA GLN A 79 -23.08 8.30 16.16
C GLN A 79 -21.70 8.69 15.68
N HIS A 80 -20.63 8.40 16.49
CA HIS A 80 -19.31 8.99 16.26
C HIS A 80 -18.24 7.93 15.97
N ILE A 81 -18.21 6.86 16.75
CA ILE A 81 -17.10 5.91 16.72
C ILE A 81 -17.31 4.83 15.64
N GLU A 82 -18.53 4.29 15.52
CA GLU A 82 -18.82 3.24 14.53
C GLU A 82 -18.54 3.69 13.10
N PRO A 83 -18.95 4.90 12.65
CA PRO A 83 -18.58 5.42 11.33
C PRO A 83 -17.06 5.54 11.14
N LEU A 84 -16.35 6.03 12.17
CA LEU A 84 -14.90 6.17 12.13
C LEU A 84 -14.21 4.80 12.02
N LEU A 85 -14.67 3.81 12.79
CA LEU A 85 -14.14 2.44 12.71
C LEU A 85 -14.39 1.81 11.34
N GLN A 86 -15.54 2.07 10.72
CA GLN A 86 -15.86 1.58 9.38
C GLN A 86 -14.91 2.12 8.30
N VAL A 87 -14.52 3.38 8.43
CA VAL A 87 -13.64 4.04 7.45
C VAL A 87 -12.18 3.64 7.64
N HIS A 88 -11.67 3.61 8.88
CA HIS A 88 -10.24 3.56 9.14
C HIS A 88 -9.75 2.22 9.73
N CYS A 89 -10.62 1.39 10.32
CA CYS A 89 -10.22 0.24 11.11
C CYS A 89 -10.76 -1.09 10.61
N GLN A 90 -12.04 -1.13 10.24
CA GLN A 90 -12.72 -2.38 9.90
C GLN A 90 -12.22 -3.03 8.62
N GLU A 91 -11.49 -2.32 7.76
CA GLU A 91 -10.85 -2.93 6.59
C GLU A 91 -9.97 -4.13 6.98
N CYS A 92 -9.25 -4.02 8.11
CA CYS A 92 -8.44 -5.09 8.67
C CYS A 92 -9.11 -5.75 9.87
N HIS A 93 -9.81 -4.97 10.71
CA HIS A 93 -10.42 -5.42 11.96
C HIS A 93 -11.90 -5.83 11.79
N HIS A 94 -12.17 -6.76 10.87
CA HIS A 94 -13.46 -7.42 10.70
C HIS A 94 -13.33 -8.94 10.86
N THR A 95 -14.44 -9.64 11.01
CA THR A 95 -14.46 -11.10 11.11
C THR A 95 -13.89 -11.73 9.83
N GLY A 96 -12.78 -12.45 9.92
CA GLY A 96 -12.05 -13.02 8.78
C GLY A 96 -11.04 -12.08 8.12
N GLY A 97 -10.86 -10.86 8.63
CA GLY A 97 -9.83 -9.92 8.20
C GLY A 97 -8.44 -10.25 8.73
N GLY A 98 -7.45 -9.45 8.33
CA GLY A 98 -6.04 -9.62 8.74
C GLY A 98 -5.75 -9.13 10.16
N GLY A 99 -6.64 -8.32 10.76
CA GLY A 99 -6.47 -7.85 12.14
C GLY A 99 -6.70 -8.96 13.17
N PRO A 100 -5.98 -8.94 14.30
CA PRO A 100 -6.06 -10.01 15.31
C PRO A 100 -7.39 -10.08 16.06
N PHE A 101 -8.27 -9.11 15.88
CA PHE A 101 -9.61 -9.02 16.48
C PHE A 101 -10.51 -8.15 15.62
N ALA A 102 -11.82 -8.34 15.73
CA ALA A 102 -12.81 -7.54 15.00
C ALA A 102 -13.28 -6.32 15.82
N LEU A 103 -13.66 -5.25 15.10
CA LEU A 103 -14.21 -3.99 15.65
C LEU A 103 -15.58 -3.66 15.00
N GLU A 104 -16.40 -4.68 14.72
CA GLU A 104 -17.67 -4.56 14.00
C GLU A 104 -18.87 -4.26 14.89
N THR A 105 -18.72 -4.44 16.20
CA THR A 105 -19.82 -4.28 17.17
C THR A 105 -19.39 -3.41 18.35
N TYR A 106 -20.38 -2.74 18.98
CA TYR A 106 -20.14 -2.00 20.22
C TYR A 106 -19.38 -2.80 21.29
N LYS A 107 -19.77 -4.08 21.50
CA LYS A 107 -19.13 -4.93 22.51
C LYS A 107 -17.64 -5.15 22.21
N GLN A 108 -17.30 -5.39 20.95
CA GLN A 108 -15.92 -5.55 20.50
C GLN A 108 -15.14 -4.24 20.68
N ALA A 109 -15.66 -3.14 20.13
CA ALA A 109 -15.01 -1.84 20.20
C ALA A 109 -14.81 -1.36 21.64
N LYS A 110 -15.83 -1.50 22.50
CA LYS A 110 -15.73 -1.12 23.91
C LYS A 110 -14.62 -1.89 24.64
N GLY A 111 -14.45 -3.18 24.34
CA GLY A 111 -13.38 -3.98 24.92
C GLY A 111 -11.97 -3.48 24.60
N TRP A 112 -11.82 -2.79 23.47
CA TRP A 112 -10.55 -2.25 22.97
C TRP A 112 -10.44 -0.73 23.09
N ALA A 113 -11.43 -0.03 23.67
CA ALA A 113 -11.49 1.43 23.68
C ALA A 113 -10.21 2.09 24.23
N LYS A 114 -9.65 1.59 25.34
CA LYS A 114 -8.39 2.09 25.91
C LYS A 114 -7.23 1.94 24.93
N MET A 115 -7.09 0.73 24.37
CA MET A 115 -6.00 0.45 23.41
C MET A 115 -6.15 1.27 22.13
N MET A 116 -7.38 1.43 21.61
CA MET A 116 -7.61 2.28 20.45
C MET A 116 -7.18 3.73 20.72
N ALA A 117 -7.56 4.31 21.85
CA ALA A 117 -7.14 5.66 22.22
C ALA A 117 -5.61 5.78 22.33
N GLU A 118 -4.92 4.78 22.88
CA GLU A 118 -3.47 4.74 23.02
C GLU A 118 -2.78 4.62 21.66
N VAL A 119 -3.10 3.58 20.88
CA VAL A 119 -2.38 3.28 19.63
C VAL A 119 -2.61 4.32 18.55
N THR A 120 -3.77 5.02 18.57
CA THR A 120 -4.04 6.10 17.62
C THR A 120 -3.33 7.40 18.00
N ALA A 121 -3.25 7.72 19.31
CA ALA A 121 -2.46 8.85 19.80
C ALA A 121 -0.95 8.68 19.49
N GLU A 122 -0.44 7.46 19.60
CA GLU A 122 0.94 7.11 19.25
C GLU A 122 1.16 6.88 17.73
N LYS A 123 0.11 7.00 16.91
CA LYS A 123 0.14 6.76 15.45
C LYS A 123 0.61 5.35 15.06
N ARG A 124 0.45 4.37 15.96
CA ARG A 124 0.70 2.95 15.66
C ARG A 124 -0.43 2.34 14.83
N MET A 125 -1.65 2.89 14.95
CA MET A 125 -2.85 2.51 14.20
C MET A 125 -3.67 3.73 13.79
N PRO A 126 -4.30 3.74 12.60
CA PRO A 126 -4.04 2.83 11.50
C PRO A 126 -2.59 2.91 11.02
N PRO A 127 -1.99 1.82 10.50
CA PRO A 127 -0.62 1.86 10.00
C PRO A 127 -0.52 2.69 8.72
N TRP A 128 0.05 3.88 8.84
CA TRP A 128 0.24 4.79 7.72
C TRP A 128 1.39 5.75 7.99
N ASN A 129 2.52 5.51 7.35
CA ASN A 129 3.78 6.17 7.69
C ASN A 129 4.21 7.20 6.63
N ALA A 130 3.37 7.50 5.62
CA ALA A 130 3.67 8.56 4.66
C ALA A 130 3.57 9.95 5.32
N ASP A 131 4.53 10.81 5.02
CA ASP A 131 4.50 12.22 5.43
C ASP A 131 3.27 12.89 4.82
N PRO A 132 2.33 13.42 5.62
CA PRO A 132 1.09 14.02 5.12
C PRO A 132 1.32 15.29 4.28
N LYS A 133 2.54 15.83 4.30
CA LYS A 133 2.92 17.00 3.49
C LYS A 133 3.47 16.63 2.11
N VAL A 134 3.65 15.35 1.84
CA VAL A 134 4.30 14.85 0.61
C VAL A 134 3.40 13.83 -0.08
N GLY A 135 2.94 14.18 -1.28
CA GLY A 135 2.07 13.34 -2.08
C GLY A 135 0.63 13.27 -1.54
N TYR A 136 -0.26 12.78 -2.38
CA TYR A 136 -1.64 12.46 -2.03
C TYR A 136 -1.93 11.04 -2.49
N PHE A 137 -2.50 10.21 -1.61
CA PHE A 137 -2.69 8.78 -1.86
C PHE A 137 -4.16 8.40 -1.68
N LYS A 138 -4.72 7.64 -2.63
CA LYS A 138 -6.13 7.18 -2.58
C LYS A 138 -6.40 6.29 -1.38
N ASN A 139 -5.40 5.51 -1.00
CA ASN A 139 -5.48 4.54 0.09
C ASN A 139 -4.88 5.06 1.40
N ALA A 140 -4.84 6.39 1.59
CA ALA A 140 -4.44 7.00 2.85
C ALA A 140 -5.38 6.55 3.98
N ARG A 141 -4.79 6.12 5.10
CA ARG A 141 -5.50 5.54 6.25
C ARG A 141 -5.33 6.34 7.53
N GLY A 142 -4.47 7.36 7.51
CA GLY A 142 -4.17 8.15 8.70
C GLY A 142 -5.44 8.83 9.26
N LEU A 143 -5.52 8.88 10.58
CA LEU A 143 -6.56 9.64 11.28
C LEU A 143 -6.19 11.13 11.32
N ALA A 144 -7.18 11.98 11.18
CA ALA A 144 -7.06 13.40 11.48
C ALA A 144 -6.93 13.63 13.00
N PRO A 145 -6.33 14.75 13.44
CA PRO A 145 -6.15 15.03 14.86
C PRO A 145 -7.46 15.01 15.68
N ASP A 146 -8.54 15.49 15.11
CA ASP A 146 -9.88 15.50 15.71
C ASP A 146 -10.48 14.09 15.82
N GLU A 147 -10.21 13.20 14.87
CA GLU A 147 -10.62 11.80 14.94
C GLU A 147 -9.87 11.04 16.03
N ILE A 148 -8.58 11.35 16.24
CA ILE A 148 -7.78 10.81 17.35
C ILE A 148 -8.35 11.29 18.69
N GLU A 149 -8.67 12.58 18.79
CA GLU A 149 -9.29 13.15 19.99
C GLU A 149 -10.65 12.52 20.27
N LEU A 150 -11.46 12.28 19.23
CA LEU A 150 -12.75 11.63 19.34
C LEU A 150 -12.67 10.24 19.99
N LEU A 151 -11.69 9.42 19.58
CA LEU A 151 -11.44 8.11 20.19
C LEU A 151 -11.00 8.21 21.66
N ALA A 152 -10.14 9.19 21.96
CA ALA A 152 -9.68 9.46 23.31
C ALA A 152 -10.82 9.91 24.22
N ASP A 153 -11.69 10.80 23.72
CA ASP A 153 -12.87 11.31 24.44
C ASP A 153 -13.88 10.21 24.70
N TRP A 154 -14.13 9.37 23.72
CA TRP A 154 -15.02 8.23 23.89
C TRP A 154 -14.54 7.29 25.00
N PHE A 155 -13.24 6.99 25.02
CA PHE A 155 -12.66 6.18 26.10
C PHE A 155 -12.78 6.90 27.47
N ARG A 156 -12.41 8.19 27.55
CA ARG A 156 -12.43 8.97 28.80
C ARG A 156 -13.83 9.07 29.41
N THR A 157 -14.87 9.12 28.58
CA THR A 157 -16.27 9.20 29.04
C THR A 157 -16.91 7.83 29.35
N GLY A 158 -16.13 6.75 29.35
CA GLY A 158 -16.60 5.39 29.70
C GLY A 158 -17.18 4.62 28.52
N ALA A 159 -16.86 5.05 27.30
CA ALA A 159 -17.25 4.42 26.05
C ALA A 159 -18.78 4.21 25.92
N PRO A 160 -19.60 5.27 25.96
CA PRO A 160 -21.05 5.17 25.89
C PRO A 160 -21.51 4.64 24.53
N LYS A 161 -22.62 3.87 24.53
CA LYS A 161 -23.14 3.21 23.34
C LYS A 161 -23.83 4.19 22.37
N GLY A 162 -24.63 5.09 22.89
CA GLY A 162 -25.53 5.97 22.10
C GLY A 162 -26.79 5.25 21.61
N ASP A 163 -27.56 5.97 20.81
CA ASP A 163 -28.81 5.46 20.23
C ASP A 163 -28.49 4.56 19.01
N PRO A 164 -28.99 3.32 18.97
CA PRO A 164 -28.85 2.46 17.80
C PRO A 164 -29.47 3.02 16.50
N ALA A 165 -30.39 3.96 16.58
CA ALA A 165 -30.98 4.62 15.42
C ALA A 165 -29.98 5.53 14.70
N GLU A 166 -28.89 5.94 15.36
CA GLU A 166 -27.79 6.74 14.80
C GLU A 166 -26.68 5.89 14.15
N ALA A 167 -26.81 4.55 14.23
CA ALA A 167 -25.81 3.65 13.69
C ALA A 167 -25.75 3.73 12.15
N PRO A 168 -24.55 3.77 11.54
CA PRO A 168 -24.41 3.67 10.10
C PRO A 168 -24.84 2.26 9.61
N PRO A 169 -25.19 2.09 8.33
CA PRO A 169 -25.39 0.78 7.76
C PRO A 169 -24.16 -0.10 7.98
N ARG A 170 -24.37 -1.36 8.33
CA ARG A 170 -23.27 -2.31 8.52
C ARG A 170 -22.55 -2.55 7.20
N LEU A 171 -21.23 -2.56 7.25
CA LEU A 171 -20.44 -3.03 6.12
C LEU A 171 -20.53 -4.56 6.01
N VAL A 172 -20.59 -5.03 4.78
CA VAL A 172 -20.57 -6.47 4.48
C VAL A 172 -19.19 -6.80 3.94
N TRP A 173 -18.42 -7.52 4.74
CA TRP A 173 -17.10 -8.03 4.39
C TRP A 173 -17.24 -9.41 3.74
N SER A 174 -18.02 -9.53 2.67
CA SER A 174 -18.07 -10.75 1.90
C SER A 174 -16.92 -10.75 0.90
N GLY A 175 -16.30 -11.91 0.67
CA GLY A 175 -15.26 -12.08 -0.36
C GLY A 175 -15.73 -11.85 -1.80
N ASP A 176 -16.93 -11.33 -1.97
CA ASP A 176 -17.49 -10.86 -3.22
C ASP A 176 -17.68 -9.34 -3.16
N LEU A 177 -16.57 -8.60 -3.25
CA LEU A 177 -16.56 -7.14 -3.33
C LEU A 177 -17.08 -6.62 -4.69
N GLY A 178 -18.10 -7.26 -5.24
CA GLY A 178 -18.67 -6.91 -6.55
C GLY A 178 -17.88 -7.44 -7.74
N ASN A 179 -16.80 -8.19 -7.51
CA ASN A 179 -15.99 -8.78 -8.58
C ASN A 179 -16.53 -10.12 -9.09
N GLY A 180 -17.59 -10.66 -8.46
CA GLY A 180 -18.11 -12.00 -8.73
C GLY A 180 -17.15 -13.12 -8.32
N LYS A 181 -17.41 -14.33 -8.75
CA LYS A 181 -16.51 -15.46 -8.49
C LYS A 181 -15.16 -15.25 -9.14
N PRO A 182 -14.04 -15.64 -8.49
CA PRO A 182 -12.73 -15.56 -9.11
C PRO A 182 -12.68 -16.42 -10.38
N SER A 183 -12.01 -15.91 -11.39
CA SER A 183 -11.78 -16.64 -12.65
C SER A 183 -10.84 -17.82 -12.43
N HIS A 184 -9.94 -17.71 -11.46
CA HIS A 184 -8.97 -18.75 -11.10
C HIS A 184 -8.46 -18.59 -9.66
N GLU A 185 -8.13 -19.73 -9.04
CA GLU A 185 -7.49 -19.77 -7.72
C GLU A 185 -6.19 -20.58 -7.77
N LEU A 186 -5.11 -20.00 -7.27
CA LEU A 186 -3.85 -20.68 -7.04
C LEU A 186 -3.74 -20.99 -5.54
N VAL A 187 -3.69 -22.27 -5.20
CA VAL A 187 -3.64 -22.73 -3.81
C VAL A 187 -2.22 -23.15 -3.47
N LEU A 188 -1.70 -22.61 -2.38
CA LEU A 188 -0.38 -22.99 -1.88
C LEU A 188 -0.48 -24.29 -1.08
N PRO A 189 0.57 -25.16 -1.13
CA PRO A 189 0.66 -26.29 -0.24
C PRO A 189 0.56 -25.85 1.23
N ALA A 190 -0.16 -26.63 2.04
CA ALA A 190 -0.27 -26.39 3.46
C ALA A 190 1.10 -26.29 4.14
N PHE A 191 1.17 -25.45 5.16
CA PHE A 191 2.38 -25.23 5.94
C PHE A 191 2.06 -25.21 7.43
N ASP A 192 2.84 -25.97 8.20
CA ASP A 192 2.71 -26.00 9.65
C ASP A 192 3.50 -24.85 10.25
N VAL A 193 2.78 -23.80 10.67
CA VAL A 193 3.34 -22.64 11.36
C VAL A 193 3.51 -23.00 12.83
N PRO A 194 4.73 -22.92 13.40
CA PRO A 194 4.95 -23.23 14.82
C PRO A 194 4.26 -22.20 15.70
N ALA A 195 4.02 -22.58 16.98
CA ALA A 195 3.43 -21.68 17.96
C ALA A 195 4.31 -20.47 18.27
N GLU A 196 5.62 -20.70 18.31
CA GLU A 196 6.62 -19.72 18.74
C GLU A 196 7.87 -19.80 17.86
N GLY A 197 8.75 -18.83 18.04
CA GLY A 197 10.01 -18.74 17.31
C GLY A 197 9.86 -18.05 15.98
N ARG A 198 10.95 -18.05 15.23
CA ARG A 198 11.05 -17.38 13.96
C ARG A 198 10.79 -18.34 12.79
N VAL A 199 9.94 -17.92 11.87
CA VAL A 199 9.71 -18.64 10.61
C VAL A 199 10.46 -17.92 9.48
N PRO A 200 11.48 -18.53 8.85
CA PRO A 200 12.10 -17.97 7.66
C PRO A 200 11.09 -17.77 6.52
N TYR A 201 11.35 -16.83 5.63
CA TYR A 201 10.52 -16.66 4.44
C TYR A 201 10.36 -17.96 3.68
N ARG A 202 9.12 -18.31 3.42
CA ARG A 202 8.79 -19.50 2.66
C ARG A 202 8.57 -19.13 1.19
N TYR A 203 9.30 -19.78 0.31
CA TYR A 203 9.14 -19.63 -1.13
C TYR A 203 8.43 -20.84 -1.73
N VAL A 204 7.37 -20.62 -2.50
CA VAL A 204 6.59 -21.66 -3.15
C VAL A 204 6.33 -21.26 -4.60
N SER A 205 6.72 -22.12 -5.56
CA SER A 205 6.41 -21.91 -6.97
C SER A 205 5.16 -22.70 -7.37
N VAL A 206 4.16 -22.00 -7.88
CA VAL A 206 2.92 -22.57 -8.36
C VAL A 206 2.80 -22.31 -9.86
N PRO A 207 2.84 -23.36 -10.72
CA PRO A 207 2.62 -23.22 -12.15
C PRO A 207 1.18 -22.79 -12.43
N THR A 208 0.99 -21.77 -13.29
CA THR A 208 -0.35 -21.32 -13.66
C THR A 208 -1.05 -22.24 -14.65
N GLN A 209 -0.28 -22.99 -15.44
CA GLN A 209 -0.74 -23.93 -16.48
C GLN A 209 -1.58 -23.26 -17.61
N PHE A 210 -1.61 -21.94 -17.69
CA PHE A 210 -2.29 -21.26 -18.77
C PHE A 210 -1.56 -21.45 -20.09
N LYS A 211 -2.31 -21.75 -21.14
CA LYS A 211 -1.78 -21.89 -22.52
C LYS A 211 -1.77 -20.56 -23.27
N GLU A 212 -2.48 -19.58 -22.76
CA GLU A 212 -2.64 -18.24 -23.31
C GLU A 212 -2.37 -17.21 -22.23
N ASP A 213 -1.95 -16.01 -22.65
CA ASP A 213 -1.81 -14.87 -21.77
C ASP A 213 -3.14 -14.53 -21.10
N LYS A 214 -3.09 -14.15 -19.83
CA LYS A 214 -4.26 -13.71 -19.07
C LYS A 214 -4.04 -12.29 -18.56
N TRP A 215 -5.10 -11.50 -18.62
CA TRP A 215 -5.10 -10.13 -18.12
C TRP A 215 -5.81 -10.08 -16.78
N ILE A 216 -5.07 -9.78 -15.71
CA ILE A 216 -5.59 -9.72 -14.35
C ILE A 216 -6.16 -8.33 -14.11
N ARG A 217 -7.48 -8.24 -13.90
CA ARG A 217 -8.18 -7.01 -13.51
C ARG A 217 -8.33 -6.86 -12.01
N ALA A 218 -8.30 -7.97 -11.25
CA ALA A 218 -8.32 -7.97 -9.79
C ALA A 218 -7.61 -9.18 -9.22
N ALA A 219 -7.07 -9.04 -8.00
CA ALA A 219 -6.38 -10.10 -7.28
C ALA A 219 -6.61 -9.97 -5.77
N GLU A 220 -6.70 -11.10 -5.07
CA GLU A 220 -6.89 -11.17 -3.63
C GLU A 220 -6.06 -12.29 -3.02
N PHE A 221 -5.37 -12.00 -1.91
CA PHE A 221 -4.73 -13.01 -1.08
C PHE A 221 -5.64 -13.40 0.07
N THR A 222 -5.89 -14.71 0.23
CA THR A 222 -6.67 -15.25 1.34
C THR A 222 -5.93 -16.37 2.05
N SER A 223 -6.24 -16.60 3.33
CA SER A 223 -5.71 -17.71 4.12
C SER A 223 -6.79 -18.24 5.06
N ASN A 224 -6.70 -19.53 5.41
CA ASN A 224 -7.50 -20.09 6.50
C ASN A 224 -6.98 -19.68 7.89
N THR A 225 -5.80 -19.07 7.96
CA THR A 225 -5.14 -18.59 9.19
C THR A 225 -4.57 -17.20 8.96
N PRO A 226 -5.43 -16.19 8.66
CA PRO A 226 -4.97 -14.83 8.35
C PRO A 226 -4.12 -14.21 9.47
N GLU A 227 -4.40 -14.57 10.72
CA GLU A 227 -3.75 -14.07 11.93
C GLU A 227 -2.27 -14.42 12.08
N VAL A 228 -1.75 -15.34 11.27
CA VAL A 228 -0.32 -15.71 11.26
C VAL A 228 0.36 -15.46 9.92
N VAL A 229 -0.37 -15.00 8.90
CA VAL A 229 0.21 -14.60 7.60
C VAL A 229 0.45 -13.11 7.60
N HIS A 230 1.72 -12.70 7.72
CA HIS A 230 2.07 -11.29 7.82
C HIS A 230 1.95 -10.57 6.46
N HIS A 231 2.60 -11.09 5.42
CA HIS A 231 2.45 -10.61 4.04
C HIS A 231 2.81 -11.69 3.03
N VAL A 232 2.34 -11.47 1.80
CA VAL A 232 2.66 -12.31 0.65
C VAL A 232 3.18 -11.43 -0.47
N LEU A 233 4.37 -11.73 -0.98
CA LEU A 233 4.89 -11.16 -2.21
C LEU A 233 4.88 -12.24 -3.30
N THR A 234 4.63 -11.84 -4.54
CA THR A 234 4.67 -12.77 -5.66
C THR A 234 5.59 -12.29 -6.76
N PHE A 235 6.20 -13.24 -7.44
CA PHE A 235 7.10 -13.00 -8.55
C PHE A 235 6.71 -13.88 -9.72
N LEU A 236 6.76 -13.34 -10.94
CA LEU A 236 6.59 -14.12 -12.15
C LEU A 236 7.91 -14.83 -12.51
N HIS A 237 7.79 -16.09 -12.83
CA HIS A 237 8.87 -16.86 -13.41
C HIS A 237 8.42 -17.40 -14.77
N GLU A 238 8.92 -16.79 -15.83
CA GLU A 238 8.67 -17.23 -17.19
C GLU A 238 9.61 -18.41 -17.52
N HIS A 239 9.03 -19.48 -18.02
CA HIS A 239 9.78 -20.67 -18.43
C HIS A 239 10.03 -20.57 -19.94
N ASN A 240 11.19 -20.10 -20.36
CA ASN A 240 11.62 -20.06 -21.77
C ASN A 240 11.55 -21.45 -22.43
N GLY A 241 10.32 -21.98 -22.64
CA GLY A 241 10.04 -23.26 -23.31
C GLY A 241 10.47 -24.52 -22.60
N ARG A 242 10.99 -24.47 -21.37
CA ARG A 242 11.40 -25.64 -20.59
C ARG A 242 10.45 -25.91 -19.44
N ALA A 243 9.58 -26.92 -19.60
CA ALA A 243 8.73 -27.42 -18.53
C ALA A 243 9.58 -27.78 -17.29
N ARG A 244 9.41 -27.04 -16.19
CA ARG A 244 9.96 -27.45 -14.89
C ARG A 244 9.01 -28.43 -14.21
N ARG A 245 9.57 -29.42 -13.54
CA ARG A 245 8.82 -30.43 -12.77
C ARG A 245 8.00 -29.68 -11.70
N ALA A 246 6.69 -29.85 -11.77
CA ALA A 246 5.75 -29.43 -10.74
C ALA A 246 6.12 -30.04 -9.37
N ASN A 247 5.81 -29.33 -8.28
CA ASN A 247 5.81 -29.81 -6.90
C ASN A 247 7.17 -30.05 -6.20
N ARG A 248 8.24 -29.37 -6.57
CA ARG A 248 9.34 -29.20 -5.62
C ARG A 248 9.21 -27.86 -4.93
N PRO A 249 9.48 -27.76 -3.59
CA PRO A 249 9.73 -26.50 -2.96
C PRO A 249 10.74 -25.77 -3.83
N TRP A 250 10.36 -24.61 -4.35
CA TRP A 250 11.28 -23.85 -5.14
C TRP A 250 12.29 -23.27 -4.14
N SER A 251 13.47 -23.81 -4.11
CA SER A 251 14.60 -22.99 -3.72
C SER A 251 14.74 -21.97 -4.83
N PRO A 252 14.60 -20.69 -4.52
CA PRO A 252 14.91 -19.67 -5.51
C PRO A 252 16.25 -20.03 -6.13
N PRO A 253 16.55 -19.56 -7.35
CA PRO A 253 17.93 -19.61 -7.85
C PRO A 253 18.91 -18.89 -6.93
N PHE A 254 18.58 -18.69 -5.74
CA PHE A 254 19.14 -18.16 -4.52
C PHE A 254 20.05 -19.12 -3.76
N ASP A 255 20.13 -20.37 -4.13
CA ASP A 255 21.37 -21.13 -3.96
C ASP A 255 22.58 -20.36 -4.53
N MET A 256 22.29 -19.33 -5.32
CA MET A 256 23.30 -18.42 -5.82
C MET A 256 23.63 -17.26 -4.90
N LEU A 257 22.75 -16.94 -3.96
CA LEU A 257 23.04 -16.03 -2.87
C LEU A 257 23.50 -16.80 -1.62
N ALA A 258 23.39 -18.13 -1.59
CA ALA A 258 24.06 -18.97 -0.59
C ALA A 258 25.58 -18.65 -0.48
N PRO A 259 26.33 -18.41 -1.59
CA PRO A 259 27.68 -17.87 -1.49
C PRO A 259 27.76 -16.46 -0.89
N LEU A 260 26.68 -15.64 -0.94
CA LEU A 260 26.66 -14.33 -0.29
C LEU A 260 26.39 -14.45 1.22
N GLN A 261 25.64 -15.46 1.66
CA GLN A 261 25.41 -15.72 3.09
C GLN A 261 26.69 -16.14 3.82
N GLY A 262 27.65 -16.74 3.10
CA GLY A 262 28.98 -17.12 3.62
C GLY A 262 30.12 -16.25 3.14
N ALA A 263 29.87 -15.34 2.18
CA ALA A 263 30.95 -14.54 1.58
C ALA A 263 31.50 -13.52 2.58
N ARG A 264 32.82 -13.55 2.76
CA ARG A 264 33.50 -12.48 3.51
C ARG A 264 33.36 -11.16 2.76
N PRO A 265 33.24 -10.01 3.45
CA PRO A 265 33.06 -8.69 2.83
C PRO A 265 34.04 -8.35 1.71
N ARG A 266 35.25 -8.92 1.75
CA ARG A 266 36.30 -8.72 0.74
C ARG A 266 36.05 -9.49 -0.56
N GLU A 267 35.19 -10.52 -0.54
CA GLU A 267 34.90 -11.39 -1.68
C GLU A 267 33.69 -10.92 -2.49
N PHE A 268 32.91 -9.98 -1.95
CA PHE A 268 31.69 -9.49 -2.57
C PHE A 268 31.91 -8.85 -3.96
N PRO A 269 32.88 -7.93 -4.17
CA PRO A 269 33.19 -7.41 -5.50
C PRO A 269 33.62 -8.49 -6.49
N TYR A 270 34.39 -9.48 -6.02
CA TYR A 270 34.83 -10.61 -6.82
C TYR A 270 33.66 -11.52 -7.21
N TRP A 271 32.76 -11.77 -6.27
CA TRP A 271 31.54 -12.55 -6.50
C TRP A 271 30.64 -11.88 -7.56
N ILE A 272 30.42 -10.56 -7.46
CA ILE A 272 29.67 -9.77 -8.46
C ILE A 272 30.33 -9.89 -9.83
N ALA A 273 31.64 -9.72 -9.91
CA ALA A 273 32.38 -9.82 -11.16
C ALA A 273 32.24 -11.22 -11.78
N ARG A 274 32.42 -12.27 -10.99
CA ARG A 274 32.31 -13.68 -11.41
C ARG A 274 30.89 -14.03 -11.86
N ASN A 275 29.86 -13.49 -11.19
CA ASN A 275 28.47 -13.79 -11.48
C ASN A 275 27.78 -12.72 -12.36
N ARG A 276 28.55 -11.81 -12.96
CA ARG A 276 28.06 -10.68 -13.77
C ARG A 276 27.08 -11.12 -14.89
N ARG A 277 27.41 -12.23 -15.57
CA ARG A 277 26.52 -12.79 -16.63
C ARG A 277 25.18 -13.19 -16.06
N TYR A 278 25.17 -13.73 -14.87
CA TYR A 278 24.01 -14.21 -14.17
C TYR A 278 23.19 -13.05 -13.58
N LEU A 279 23.85 -12.09 -12.90
CA LEU A 279 23.20 -10.87 -12.44
C LEU A 279 22.55 -10.11 -13.60
N LYS A 280 23.19 -10.11 -14.78
CA LYS A 280 22.63 -9.55 -16.00
C LYS A 280 21.41 -10.32 -16.52
N GLN A 281 21.45 -11.66 -16.48
CA GLN A 281 20.34 -12.53 -16.90
C GLN A 281 19.08 -12.29 -16.06
N TYR A 282 19.25 -12.03 -14.77
CA TYR A 282 18.14 -11.74 -13.85
C TYR A 282 17.94 -10.25 -13.64
N GLN A 283 18.59 -9.38 -14.42
CA GLN A 283 18.53 -7.92 -14.33
C GLN A 283 18.76 -7.36 -12.91
N VAL A 284 19.43 -8.11 -12.06
CA VAL A 284 19.79 -7.68 -10.71
C VAL A 284 20.74 -6.49 -10.82
N GLY A 285 20.39 -5.36 -10.22
CA GLY A 285 21.19 -4.13 -10.23
C GLY A 285 21.02 -3.23 -11.46
N GLN A 286 20.09 -3.51 -12.37
CA GLN A 286 19.79 -2.65 -13.53
C GLN A 286 18.41 -1.96 -13.44
N GLY A 287 18.02 -1.53 -12.24
CA GLY A 287 16.75 -0.82 -12.05
C GLY A 287 15.52 -1.72 -11.98
N GLY A 288 15.70 -3.03 -12.03
CA GLY A 288 14.65 -3.98 -11.76
C GLY A 288 14.99 -4.75 -10.49
N GLY A 289 14.25 -4.61 -9.42
CA GLY A 289 14.41 -5.40 -8.20
C GLY A 289 14.58 -6.90 -8.47
N LEU A 290 14.10 -7.76 -7.61
CA LEU A 290 13.95 -9.16 -7.99
C LEU A 290 13.04 -9.18 -9.23
N HIS A 291 13.59 -9.61 -10.36
CA HIS A 291 12.91 -9.59 -11.64
C HIS A 291 11.57 -10.33 -11.53
N GLY A 292 10.52 -9.73 -12.05
CA GLY A 292 9.21 -10.35 -12.07
C GLY A 292 8.36 -10.12 -10.83
N TYR A 293 8.69 -9.14 -9.96
CA TYR A 293 7.75 -8.74 -8.92
C TYR A 293 6.38 -8.47 -9.53
N PHE A 294 5.36 -9.14 -8.99
CA PHE A 294 4.09 -9.21 -9.67
C PHE A 294 2.96 -8.58 -8.85
N LEU A 295 2.67 -9.15 -7.71
CA LEU A 295 1.63 -8.69 -6.80
C LEU A 295 2.13 -8.82 -5.36
N SER A 296 1.62 -7.98 -4.48
CA SER A 296 1.77 -8.10 -3.04
C SER A 296 0.43 -7.89 -2.36
N GLY A 297 0.31 -8.38 -1.14
CA GLY A 297 -0.84 -8.14 -0.31
C GLY A 297 -0.62 -8.63 1.11
N ILE A 298 -1.39 -8.07 2.00
CA ILE A 298 -1.61 -8.57 3.34
C ILE A 298 -2.88 -9.40 3.27
N VAL A 299 -2.88 -10.58 3.87
CA VAL A 299 -4.08 -11.42 3.93
C VAL A 299 -5.16 -10.71 4.73
N GLY A 300 -6.33 -10.54 4.13
CA GLY A 300 -7.45 -9.80 4.72
C GLY A 300 -7.54 -8.33 4.32
N ASP A 301 -6.58 -7.79 3.56
CA ASP A 301 -6.74 -6.51 2.88
C ASP A 301 -7.81 -6.59 1.78
N ARG A 302 -8.30 -5.42 1.35
CA ARG A 302 -9.18 -5.36 0.18
C ARG A 302 -8.49 -5.94 -1.05
N PRO A 303 -9.23 -6.64 -1.93
CA PRO A 303 -8.68 -7.05 -3.21
C PRO A 303 -8.07 -5.88 -3.97
N LEU A 304 -6.93 -6.12 -4.59
CA LEU A 304 -6.41 -5.22 -5.61
C LEU A 304 -7.38 -5.24 -6.79
N VAL A 305 -7.94 -4.08 -7.15
CA VAL A 305 -8.83 -3.93 -8.31
C VAL A 305 -8.31 -2.82 -9.19
N TYR A 306 -7.99 -3.14 -10.43
CA TYR A 306 -7.63 -2.13 -11.42
C TYR A 306 -8.89 -1.45 -11.96
N PRO A 307 -8.86 -0.13 -12.21
CA PRO A 307 -9.94 0.57 -12.90
C PRO A 307 -10.25 -0.05 -14.26
N ALA A 308 -11.46 0.17 -14.77
CA ALA A 308 -11.85 -0.28 -16.11
C ALA A 308 -10.83 0.17 -17.17
N GLY A 309 -10.54 -0.68 -18.13
CA GLY A 309 -9.51 -0.47 -19.16
C GLY A 309 -8.09 -0.78 -18.70
N ARG A 310 -7.85 -1.13 -17.43
CA ARG A 310 -6.53 -1.47 -16.87
C ARG A 310 -6.46 -2.91 -16.42
N ALA A 311 -5.35 -3.56 -16.70
CA ALA A 311 -5.05 -4.90 -16.19
C ALA A 311 -3.55 -5.18 -16.21
N LYS A 312 -3.14 -6.22 -15.50
CA LYS A 312 -1.77 -6.69 -15.43
C LYS A 312 -1.61 -8.00 -16.19
N LEU A 313 -0.58 -8.11 -17.00
CA LEU A 313 -0.30 -9.31 -17.79
C LEU A 313 0.20 -10.46 -16.91
N LEU A 314 -0.43 -11.62 -17.05
CA LEU A 314 0.06 -12.90 -16.58
C LEU A 314 0.38 -13.77 -17.82
N PRO A 315 1.66 -13.93 -18.18
CA PRO A 315 2.06 -14.62 -19.39
C PRO A 315 1.70 -16.11 -19.38
N ALA A 316 1.42 -16.64 -20.57
CA ALA A 316 1.21 -18.07 -20.78
C ALA A 316 2.37 -18.90 -20.25
N GLY A 317 2.10 -20.02 -19.61
CA GLY A 317 3.10 -20.94 -19.08
C GLY A 317 3.94 -20.41 -17.92
N ALA A 318 3.69 -19.22 -17.41
CA ALA A 318 4.38 -18.68 -16.25
C ALA A 318 4.08 -19.46 -14.98
N SER A 319 5.01 -19.47 -14.04
CA SER A 319 4.77 -19.83 -12.64
C SER A 319 4.74 -18.58 -11.78
N ILE A 320 3.88 -18.57 -10.77
CA ILE A 320 3.92 -17.55 -9.72
C ILE A 320 4.70 -18.11 -8.54
N VAL A 321 5.75 -17.40 -8.17
CA VAL A 321 6.55 -17.70 -6.98
C VAL A 321 6.01 -16.84 -5.83
N PHE A 322 5.53 -17.49 -4.80
CA PHE A 322 5.06 -16.85 -3.57
C PHE A 322 6.19 -16.78 -2.56
N GLN A 323 6.44 -15.62 -2.01
CA GLN A 323 7.21 -15.43 -0.80
C GLN A 323 6.21 -15.14 0.32
N VAL A 324 6.07 -16.05 1.27
CA VAL A 324 5.13 -15.91 2.39
C VAL A 324 5.91 -15.67 3.67
N HIS A 325 5.56 -14.61 4.38
CA HIS A 325 6.06 -14.32 5.70
C HIS A 325 5.03 -14.70 6.75
N TYR A 326 5.43 -15.54 7.72
CA TYR A 326 4.59 -15.97 8.81
C TYR A 326 5.09 -15.40 10.14
N ASN A 327 4.16 -14.92 10.96
CA ASN A 327 4.39 -14.51 12.35
C ASN A 327 3.66 -15.46 13.31
N PRO A 328 4.38 -16.31 14.07
CA PRO A 328 3.80 -17.12 15.14
C PRO A 328 3.08 -16.25 16.20
N ASN A 329 1.95 -16.74 16.70
CA ASN A 329 1.08 -16.01 17.62
C ASN A 329 0.82 -16.73 18.96
N GLY A 330 1.69 -17.67 19.35
CA GLY A 330 1.55 -18.49 20.55
C GLY A 330 0.76 -19.78 20.37
N LYS A 331 0.26 -20.03 19.14
CA LYS A 331 -0.46 -21.26 18.77
C LYS A 331 0.11 -21.84 17.48
N ALA A 332 0.16 -23.17 17.39
CA ALA A 332 0.51 -23.84 16.13
C ALA A 332 -0.69 -23.82 15.17
N HIS A 333 -0.41 -23.54 13.89
CA HIS A 333 -1.42 -23.46 12.84
C HIS A 333 -1.01 -24.29 11.63
N GLN A 334 -1.98 -24.85 10.93
CA GLN A 334 -1.79 -25.36 9.58
C GLN A 334 -2.36 -24.36 8.58
N SER A 335 -1.49 -23.58 7.95
CA SER A 335 -1.84 -22.50 7.05
C SER A 335 -1.94 -22.97 5.61
N THR A 336 -3.02 -22.61 4.94
CA THR A 336 -3.21 -22.75 3.50
C THR A 336 -3.62 -21.41 2.93
N SER A 337 -2.74 -20.79 2.17
CA SER A 337 -2.99 -19.50 1.50
C SER A 337 -3.40 -19.69 0.05
N ARG A 338 -4.14 -18.73 -0.48
CA ARG A 338 -4.62 -18.71 -1.87
C ARG A 338 -4.42 -17.35 -2.49
N LEU A 339 -4.18 -17.35 -3.78
CA LEU A 339 -4.28 -16.16 -4.63
C LEU A 339 -5.50 -16.35 -5.55
N ARG A 340 -6.49 -15.52 -5.39
CA ARG A 340 -7.67 -15.42 -6.24
C ARG A 340 -7.43 -14.39 -7.33
N LEU A 341 -7.76 -14.73 -8.56
CA LEU A 341 -7.54 -13.91 -9.74
C LEU A 341 -8.86 -13.72 -10.50
N TRP A 342 -9.13 -12.48 -10.90
CA TRP A 342 -10.21 -12.12 -11.82
C TRP A 342 -9.59 -11.61 -13.10
N PHE A 343 -9.96 -12.25 -14.21
CA PHE A 343 -9.44 -11.89 -15.51
C PHE A 343 -10.33 -10.84 -16.16
N ALA A 344 -9.72 -9.99 -16.97
CA ALA A 344 -10.43 -9.18 -17.93
C ALA A 344 -10.88 -10.06 -19.10
N ASP A 345 -12.05 -9.76 -19.66
CA ASP A 345 -12.61 -10.51 -20.78
C ASP A 345 -11.84 -10.21 -22.09
N GLU A 346 -11.27 -9.00 -22.20
CA GLU A 346 -10.48 -8.53 -23.32
C GLU A 346 -9.16 -7.92 -22.86
N PRO A 347 -8.16 -7.80 -23.77
CA PRO A 347 -6.93 -7.07 -23.46
C PRO A 347 -7.23 -5.64 -23.00
N PRO A 348 -6.52 -5.12 -21.99
CA PRO A 348 -6.75 -3.79 -21.48
C PRO A 348 -6.27 -2.70 -22.46
N GLU A 349 -6.85 -1.52 -22.35
CA GLU A 349 -6.35 -0.33 -23.04
C GLU A 349 -4.98 0.10 -22.49
N GLU A 350 -4.80 -0.09 -21.17
CA GLU A 350 -3.60 0.27 -20.43
C GLU A 350 -3.07 -0.91 -19.61
N ALA A 351 -1.94 -1.46 -20.03
CA ALA A 351 -1.26 -2.51 -19.29
C ALA A 351 -0.48 -1.92 -18.10
N VAL A 352 -0.78 -2.41 -16.90
CA VAL A 352 -0.06 -2.03 -15.69
C VAL A 352 1.17 -2.92 -15.52
N ASP A 353 2.33 -2.29 -15.34
CA ASP A 353 3.60 -2.97 -15.13
C ASP A 353 4.22 -2.59 -13.79
N MET A 354 5.08 -3.46 -13.23
CA MET A 354 5.75 -3.25 -11.97
C MET A 354 7.26 -3.23 -12.19
N HIS A 355 7.90 -2.18 -11.72
CA HIS A 355 9.34 -2.00 -11.78
C HIS A 355 9.93 -1.59 -10.43
N ALA A 356 11.25 -1.39 -10.38
CA ALA A 356 11.91 -0.94 -9.17
C ALA A 356 13.12 -0.04 -9.44
N ALA A 357 13.33 0.92 -8.56
CA ALA A 357 14.61 1.54 -8.30
C ALA A 357 15.26 0.78 -7.13
N SER A 358 16.27 -0.04 -7.41
CA SER A 358 16.86 -0.94 -6.41
C SER A 358 18.36 -1.11 -6.58
N THR A 359 19.03 -1.53 -5.52
CA THR A 359 20.43 -1.93 -5.56
C THR A 359 20.69 -3.12 -4.65
N VAL A 360 21.57 -3.99 -5.09
CA VAL A 360 22.11 -5.10 -4.29
C VAL A 360 23.53 -4.82 -3.80
N VAL A 361 24.08 -3.66 -4.16
CA VAL A 361 25.46 -3.28 -3.88
C VAL A 361 25.47 -2.19 -2.82
N PHE A 362 25.44 -2.60 -1.56
CA PHE A 362 25.59 -1.70 -0.41
C PHE A 362 26.18 -2.46 0.78
N ARG A 363 26.68 -1.71 1.73
CA ARG A 363 27.15 -2.22 3.03
C ARG A 363 26.75 -1.22 4.10
N ILE A 364 26.00 -1.67 5.08
CA ILE A 364 25.66 -0.86 6.26
C ILE A 364 26.71 -1.17 7.34
N PRO A 365 27.46 -0.18 7.82
CA PRO A 365 28.49 -0.39 8.84
C PRO A 365 27.90 -0.80 10.19
N PRO A 366 28.67 -1.48 11.05
CA PRO A 366 28.26 -1.72 12.44
C PRO A 366 28.01 -0.41 13.16
N GLY A 367 26.97 -0.38 14.00
CA GLY A 367 26.64 0.75 14.86
C GLY A 367 26.16 2.01 14.15
N ALA A 368 25.99 2.00 12.82
CA ALA A 368 25.57 3.17 12.05
C ALA A 368 24.09 3.51 12.28
N PRO A 369 23.74 4.67 12.88
CA PRO A 369 22.36 5.02 13.19
C PRO A 369 21.58 5.64 12.01
N ASN A 370 22.29 6.09 10.97
CA ASN A 370 21.72 6.76 9.80
C ASN A 370 22.57 6.49 8.54
N HIS A 371 22.58 5.25 8.06
CA HIS A 371 23.30 4.90 6.84
C HIS A 371 22.40 5.07 5.63
N GLU A 372 22.74 6.00 4.73
CA GLU A 372 21.96 6.24 3.52
C GLU A 372 22.36 5.28 2.39
N VAL A 373 21.36 4.75 1.70
CA VAL A 373 21.49 3.97 0.46
C VAL A 373 20.60 4.61 -0.60
N THR A 374 21.14 4.72 -1.81
CA THR A 374 20.41 5.29 -2.95
C THR A 374 20.40 4.32 -4.12
N ALA A 375 19.26 4.23 -4.80
CA ALA A 375 19.11 3.52 -6.05
C ALA A 375 18.32 4.37 -7.06
N VAL A 376 18.47 4.08 -8.35
CA VAL A 376 17.80 4.85 -9.41
C VAL A 376 17.21 3.94 -10.47
N HIS A 377 16.09 4.38 -11.03
CA HIS A 377 15.52 3.85 -12.25
C HIS A 377 15.42 5.00 -13.28
N ARG A 378 16.00 4.83 -14.46
CA ARG A 378 15.88 5.80 -15.55
C ARG A 378 14.78 5.37 -16.51
N PHE A 379 13.82 6.22 -16.71
CA PHE A 379 12.71 6.02 -17.65
C PHE A 379 13.24 6.07 -19.08
N GLN A 380 13.22 4.92 -19.76
CA GLN A 380 13.65 4.81 -21.17
C GLN A 380 12.55 5.21 -22.15
N ARG A 381 11.34 5.37 -21.69
CA ARG A 381 10.12 5.76 -22.40
C ARG A 381 9.20 6.51 -21.46
N ASP A 382 8.20 7.20 -21.97
CA ASP A 382 7.21 7.89 -21.16
C ASP A 382 6.41 6.89 -20.31
N GLY A 383 6.06 7.26 -19.09
CA GLY A 383 5.33 6.42 -18.18
C GLY A 383 4.37 7.20 -17.30
N LEU A 384 3.20 6.63 -17.06
CA LEU A 384 2.23 7.12 -16.08
C LEU A 384 2.40 6.32 -14.78
N LEU A 385 3.01 6.93 -13.79
CA LEU A 385 3.23 6.35 -12.47
C LEU A 385 1.92 6.28 -11.69
N LEU A 386 1.56 5.09 -11.20
CA LEU A 386 0.31 4.85 -10.49
C LEU A 386 0.50 4.72 -8.98
N GLY A 387 1.62 4.17 -8.54
CA GLY A 387 1.86 3.90 -7.14
C GLY A 387 3.31 3.55 -6.84
N LEU A 388 3.66 3.60 -5.56
CA LEU A 388 5.00 3.42 -5.01
C LEU A 388 4.94 2.43 -3.85
N GLN A 389 5.95 1.58 -3.70
CA GLN A 389 6.02 0.63 -2.59
C GLN A 389 7.46 0.47 -2.10
N PRO A 390 7.82 1.12 -0.98
CA PRO A 390 9.12 0.94 -0.33
C PRO A 390 9.29 -0.47 0.23
N HIS A 391 10.50 -1.02 0.12
CA HIS A 391 10.83 -2.29 0.75
C HIS A 391 12.24 -2.25 1.34
N MET A 392 12.33 -2.47 2.63
CA MET A 392 13.53 -2.68 3.45
C MET A 392 13.22 -3.74 4.52
N HIS A 393 14.25 -4.20 5.24
CA HIS A 393 14.07 -5.11 6.37
C HIS A 393 14.15 -4.40 7.73
N TYR A 394 14.56 -5.11 8.80
CA TYR A 394 14.51 -4.65 10.20
C TYR A 394 15.27 -3.35 10.49
N ARG A 395 16.26 -2.99 9.69
CA ARG A 395 17.06 -1.77 9.91
C ARG A 395 16.56 -0.59 9.10
N GLY A 396 15.55 -0.78 8.26
CA GLY A 396 14.91 0.31 7.53
C GLY A 396 14.40 1.38 8.49
N LYS A 397 14.80 2.65 8.26
CA LYS A 397 14.45 3.78 9.11
C LYS A 397 13.61 4.82 8.39
N SER A 398 13.95 5.15 7.16
CA SER A 398 13.15 6.05 6.33
C SER A 398 13.28 5.72 4.87
N PHE A 399 12.29 6.11 4.08
CA PHE A 399 12.32 5.90 2.63
C PHE A 399 11.72 7.11 1.88
N ARG A 400 12.35 7.48 0.76
CA ARG A 400 11.89 8.61 -0.06
C ARG A 400 12.05 8.33 -1.54
N TYR A 401 11.03 8.71 -2.34
CA TYR A 401 11.12 8.72 -3.80
C TYR A 401 11.18 10.15 -4.31
N VAL A 402 12.11 10.39 -5.23
CA VAL A 402 12.30 11.67 -5.90
C VAL A 402 12.28 11.46 -7.41
N ALA A 403 11.40 12.15 -8.12
CA ALA A 403 11.48 12.26 -9.57
C ALA A 403 12.40 13.42 -9.95
N GLU A 404 13.42 13.12 -10.72
CA GLU A 404 14.33 14.12 -11.33
C GLU A 404 14.00 14.19 -12.83
N TYR A 405 13.36 15.26 -13.24
CA TYR A 405 12.86 15.44 -14.59
C TYR A 405 13.96 15.86 -15.58
N PRO A 406 13.82 15.63 -16.88
CA PRO A 406 14.82 16.04 -17.89
C PRO A 406 15.09 17.55 -17.93
N ASP A 407 14.12 18.37 -17.51
CA ASP A 407 14.23 19.83 -17.41
C ASP A 407 14.98 20.31 -16.17
N GLY A 408 15.45 19.39 -15.33
CA GLY A 408 16.16 19.67 -14.07
C GLY A 408 15.24 19.86 -12.85
N ARG A 409 13.93 19.89 -13.00
CA ARG A 409 12.96 19.94 -11.91
C ARG A 409 13.04 18.65 -11.10
N LYS A 410 12.88 18.79 -9.78
CA LYS A 410 12.82 17.66 -8.83
C LYS A 410 11.52 17.71 -8.05
N GLU A 411 10.92 16.56 -7.81
CA GLU A 411 9.69 16.40 -7.08
C GLU A 411 9.80 15.22 -6.12
N ILE A 412 9.45 15.41 -4.85
CA ILE A 412 9.34 14.31 -3.89
C ILE A 412 7.94 13.70 -4.07
N LEU A 413 7.90 12.45 -4.51
CA LEU A 413 6.64 11.75 -4.78
C LEU A 413 6.08 11.03 -3.56
N LEU A 414 6.98 10.55 -2.68
CA LEU A 414 6.65 9.89 -1.41
C LEU A 414 7.79 10.11 -0.44
N HIS A 415 7.45 10.37 0.81
CA HIS A 415 8.34 10.34 1.95
C HIS A 415 7.71 9.53 3.08
N VAL A 416 8.44 8.53 3.55
CA VAL A 416 8.13 7.69 4.71
C VAL A 416 9.22 7.96 5.75
N PRO A 417 9.04 8.94 6.65
CA PRO A 417 10.06 9.33 7.62
C PRO A 417 10.35 8.26 8.67
N ASP A 418 9.33 7.50 9.03
CA ASP A 418 9.38 6.42 10.03
C ASP A 418 8.95 5.11 9.35
N PHE A 419 9.90 4.47 8.65
CA PHE A 419 9.63 3.21 7.98
C PHE A 419 9.48 2.10 9.02
N ASP A 420 8.41 1.32 8.92
CA ASP A 420 8.16 0.15 9.75
C ASP A 420 8.17 -1.11 8.87
N PHE A 421 9.03 -2.05 9.18
CA PHE A 421 9.14 -3.33 8.49
C PHE A 421 7.83 -4.12 8.45
N ASN A 422 6.98 -3.96 9.48
CA ASN A 422 5.71 -4.65 9.57
C ASN A 422 4.65 -4.07 8.61
N TRP A 423 4.84 -2.85 8.12
CA TRP A 423 3.84 -2.11 7.33
C TRP A 423 4.41 -1.62 6.00
N GLN A 424 4.64 -2.57 5.09
CA GLN A 424 5.20 -2.29 3.76
C GLN A 424 4.11 -2.01 2.74
N HIS A 425 3.38 -0.93 2.95
CA HIS A 425 2.25 -0.55 2.12
C HIS A 425 2.65 -0.18 0.69
N LYS A 426 1.74 -0.47 -0.23
CA LYS A 426 1.68 0.21 -1.52
C LYS A 426 0.99 1.55 -1.30
N TYR A 427 1.59 2.62 -1.78
CA TYR A 427 1.07 3.99 -1.77
C TYR A 427 0.52 4.30 -3.15
N GLU A 428 -0.81 4.31 -3.29
CA GLU A 428 -1.49 4.56 -4.56
C GLU A 428 -1.69 6.06 -4.75
N LEU A 429 -1.06 6.63 -5.78
CA LEU A 429 -1.19 8.05 -6.06
C LEU A 429 -2.66 8.42 -6.31
N ALA A 430 -3.16 9.45 -5.65
CA ALA A 430 -4.51 9.97 -5.88
C ALA A 430 -4.67 10.44 -7.32
N GLU A 431 -3.63 11.10 -7.84
CA GLU A 431 -3.49 11.49 -9.23
C GLU A 431 -2.24 10.81 -9.80
N PRO A 432 -2.38 9.93 -10.82
CA PRO A 432 -1.25 9.33 -11.49
C PRO A 432 -0.28 10.39 -12.01
N ARG A 433 1.03 10.18 -11.85
CA ARG A 433 2.07 11.14 -12.23
C ARG A 433 2.70 10.77 -13.57
N TRP A 434 2.54 11.61 -14.56
CA TRP A 434 3.23 11.41 -15.83
C TRP A 434 4.72 11.75 -15.72
N LEU A 435 5.57 10.81 -16.12
CA LEU A 435 7.02 10.89 -16.08
C LEU A 435 7.57 10.72 -17.49
N PRO A 436 8.12 11.78 -18.11
CA PRO A 436 8.65 11.71 -19.47
C PRO A 436 9.91 10.83 -19.55
N ARG A 437 10.19 10.33 -20.73
CA ARG A 437 11.46 9.68 -21.07
C ARG A 437 12.64 10.53 -20.59
N GLY A 438 13.61 9.89 -19.96
CA GLY A 438 14.78 10.55 -19.38
C GLY A 438 14.63 10.91 -17.90
N THR A 439 13.41 10.91 -17.35
CA THR A 439 13.20 11.06 -15.89
C THR A 439 13.99 10.01 -15.13
N VAL A 440 14.61 10.42 -14.04
CA VAL A 440 15.27 9.53 -13.08
C VAL A 440 14.42 9.44 -11.81
N LEU A 441 13.82 8.28 -11.56
CA LEU A 441 13.20 7.97 -10.30
C LEU A 441 14.26 7.50 -9.32
N ARG A 442 14.54 8.31 -8.32
CA ARG A 442 15.53 8.04 -7.28
C ARG A 442 14.83 7.56 -6.02
N ALA A 443 15.20 6.38 -5.54
CA ALA A 443 14.89 5.89 -4.22
C ALA A 443 16.05 6.22 -3.27
N ILE A 444 15.73 6.75 -2.09
CA ILE A 444 16.67 7.10 -1.05
C ILE A 444 16.15 6.50 0.26
N GLY A 445 16.92 5.64 0.91
CA GLY A 445 16.56 5.05 2.19
C GLY A 445 17.64 5.23 3.21
N THR A 446 17.26 5.34 4.47
CA THR A 446 18.20 5.31 5.60
C THR A 446 17.98 4.05 6.42
N PHE A 447 19.09 3.52 6.94
CA PHE A 447 19.12 2.34 7.80
C PHE A 447 19.69 2.68 9.15
N ASP A 448 19.13 2.06 10.20
CA ASP A 448 19.63 2.14 11.56
C ASP A 448 20.20 0.78 12.02
N ASN A 449 21.52 0.63 11.93
CA ASN A 449 22.24 -0.55 12.42
C ASN A 449 22.86 -0.30 13.80
N SER A 450 22.32 0.64 14.57
CA SER A 450 22.81 0.96 15.91
C SER A 450 22.16 0.09 17.00
N PRO A 451 22.74 0.07 18.22
CA PRO A 451 22.11 -0.54 19.39
C PRO A 451 20.77 0.14 19.81
N GLY A 452 20.51 1.35 19.32
CA GLY A 452 19.27 2.08 19.60
C GLY A 452 18.06 1.60 18.80
N ASN A 453 18.27 0.82 17.75
CA ASN A 453 17.18 0.18 17.01
C ASN A 453 16.76 -1.14 17.71
N PRO A 454 15.54 -1.23 18.30
CA PRO A 454 15.11 -2.41 19.04
C PRO A 454 14.92 -3.65 18.14
N ASP A 455 14.70 -3.46 16.83
CA ASP A 455 14.47 -4.54 15.88
C ASP A 455 15.78 -5.06 15.26
N ASN A 456 16.91 -4.40 15.54
CA ASN A 456 18.19 -4.80 15.00
C ASN A 456 18.74 -6.06 15.67
N PRO A 457 18.85 -7.19 14.97
CA PRO A 457 19.29 -8.45 15.58
C PRO A 457 20.76 -8.47 16.00
N ASP A 458 21.64 -7.68 15.34
CA ASP A 458 23.05 -7.60 15.68
C ASP A 458 23.67 -6.27 15.20
N PRO A 459 23.80 -5.27 16.10
CA PRO A 459 24.39 -3.97 15.77
C PRO A 459 25.91 -4.00 15.57
N LYS A 460 26.58 -5.08 15.92
CA LYS A 460 28.05 -5.22 15.79
C LYS A 460 28.46 -5.76 14.42
N ARG A 461 27.51 -6.22 13.62
CA ARG A 461 27.74 -6.83 12.31
C ARG A 461 27.62 -5.78 11.19
N SER A 462 28.50 -5.85 10.17
CA SER A 462 28.22 -5.23 8.87
C SER A 462 27.11 -5.96 8.17
N VAL A 463 26.16 -5.22 7.58
CA VAL A 463 25.00 -5.78 6.90
C VAL A 463 25.10 -5.51 5.40
N TYR A 464 24.71 -6.50 4.62
CA TYR A 464 24.75 -6.50 3.15
C TYR A 464 23.38 -6.87 2.60
N PHE A 465 23.24 -6.78 1.28
CA PHE A 465 22.08 -7.32 0.61
C PHE A 465 21.91 -8.82 0.91
N GLY A 466 20.69 -9.19 1.25
CA GLY A 466 20.29 -10.57 1.46
C GLY A 466 18.78 -10.71 1.54
N LEU A 467 18.30 -11.96 1.46
CA LEU A 467 16.89 -12.28 1.32
C LEU A 467 16.15 -12.45 2.64
N GLN A 468 16.88 -12.68 3.71
CA GLN A 468 16.29 -12.88 5.03
C GLN A 468 16.23 -11.54 5.78
N SER A 469 15.25 -11.40 6.66
CA SER A 469 15.03 -10.14 7.40
C SER A 469 16.21 -9.69 8.27
N GLU A 470 17.12 -10.61 8.62
CA GLU A 470 18.38 -10.30 9.34
C GLU A 470 19.45 -9.63 8.48
N GLU A 471 19.36 -9.82 7.18
CA GLU A 471 20.12 -9.11 6.17
C GLU A 471 19.33 -7.87 5.76
N GLU A 472 19.68 -7.21 4.67
CA GLU A 472 18.90 -6.06 4.22
C GLU A 472 18.61 -6.10 2.73
N MET A 473 17.47 -5.51 2.36
CA MET A 473 17.13 -5.15 1.00
C MET A 473 16.93 -3.64 0.89
N PHE A 474 17.18 -3.11 -0.30
CA PHE A 474 16.83 -1.74 -0.63
C PHE A 474 16.16 -1.72 -2.00
N ILE A 475 14.82 -1.68 -1.99
CA ILE A 475 14.02 -1.75 -3.21
C ILE A 475 12.90 -0.72 -3.15
N GLY A 476 12.89 0.17 -4.11
CA GLY A 476 11.80 1.10 -4.35
C GLY A 476 10.92 0.59 -5.49
N TYR A 477 9.92 -0.24 -5.21
CA TYR A 477 8.96 -0.70 -6.23
C TYR A 477 8.06 0.44 -6.69
N PHE A 478 7.60 0.37 -7.93
CA PHE A 478 6.62 1.30 -8.49
C PHE A 478 5.78 0.66 -9.59
N GLU A 479 4.50 1.03 -9.65
CA GLU A 479 3.60 0.65 -10.73
C GLU A 479 3.51 1.75 -11.78
N VAL A 480 3.51 1.36 -13.05
CA VAL A 480 3.56 2.28 -14.18
C VAL A 480 2.80 1.73 -15.39
N ILE A 481 2.18 2.61 -16.15
CA ILE A 481 1.69 2.34 -17.50
C ILE A 481 2.66 2.99 -18.46
N TRP A 482 3.28 2.18 -19.33
CA TRP A 482 4.26 2.66 -20.27
C TRP A 482 3.61 3.23 -21.55
N ASN A 483 4.25 4.22 -22.13
CA ASN A 483 3.80 4.91 -23.35
C ASN A 483 2.40 5.54 -23.19
N ALA A 484 1.97 5.78 -21.95
CA ALA A 484 0.75 6.52 -21.71
C ALA A 484 0.86 7.95 -22.29
N PRO A 485 -0.18 8.45 -22.93
CA PRO A 485 -0.18 9.83 -23.39
C PRO A 485 -0.07 10.78 -22.19
N GLN A 486 0.57 11.93 -22.41
CA GLN A 486 0.57 12.95 -21.37
C GLN A 486 -0.88 13.36 -21.10
N PRO A 487 -1.32 13.38 -19.84
CA PRO A 487 -2.62 13.91 -19.48
C PRO A 487 -2.77 15.34 -20.06
N LYS A 488 -3.89 15.63 -20.67
CA LYS A 488 -4.21 17.00 -21.09
C LYS A 488 -4.63 17.77 -19.83
N ASP A 489 -4.01 18.91 -19.62
CA ASP A 489 -4.34 19.86 -18.55
C ASP A 489 -5.81 20.30 -18.60
#